data_43593abcf20e2b71099c1858a5486ad7
#
_entry.id   43593abcf20e2b71099c1858a5486ad7
#
_cell.length_a   1.000
_cell.length_b   1.000
_cell.length_c   1.000
_cell.angle_alpha   90.00
_cell.angle_beta   90.00
_cell.angle_gamma   90.00
#
_symmetry.space_group_name_H-M   'P 1'
#
loop_
_entity.id
_entity.type
_entity.pdbx_description
1 polymer ?
#
loop_
_entity_poly.entity_id
_entity_poly.type
_entity_poly.pdbx_seq_one_letter_code
_entity_poly.pdbx_strand_id
1 'polypeptide(L)'
;MNPDWKNFLLSAKATFKSETTITFTDTTIQPDKALCPVTYLGIIKISGNDAAKLLQGQITCNINDISHAKSSIGALCNPKGRVLSTFLLVKSADDFLMILPKDLIDSIQKRLQMYILRSAVTIENCSEQLSLFGLNVANNPYDIERFSTTQTDYISVNLCPSQQQQLIIAKPESAIKLWTHYNTETGFKPTNSNYWRYLDLLAGIPWITSETTEEFIPQMLNLDELGGISYTKGCYTGQEIVARTHYLGKAKRALFLAECQSTDTPPPNSSIYSLDTDTDQAIAKVLFAMPTSAQTNNEPIKQTMLIVLQVAENANYNLIIKSEPLIPVTLLAESL
;
A
#
# COMPACT_ATOMS: atom_id res chain seq x y z
N MET A 1 4.69 -12.27 -12.17
CA MET A 1 4.00 -11.46 -13.23
C MET A 1 3.69 -12.38 -14.39
N ASN A 2 2.51 -12.29 -14.97
CA ASN A 2 2.11 -13.06 -16.14
C ASN A 2 3.05 -12.83 -17.33
N PRO A 3 3.47 -13.88 -18.07
CA PRO A 3 4.40 -13.76 -19.22
C PRO A 3 3.85 -12.89 -20.36
N ASP A 4 2.56 -13.01 -20.70
CA ASP A 4 1.97 -12.24 -21.80
C ASP A 4 1.92 -10.75 -21.48
N TRP A 5 1.54 -10.41 -20.23
CA TRP A 5 1.59 -9.05 -19.73
C TRP A 5 3.00 -8.47 -19.73
N LYS A 6 4.00 -9.27 -19.32
CA LYS A 6 5.41 -8.87 -19.36
C LYS A 6 5.88 -8.61 -20.80
N ASN A 7 5.59 -9.53 -21.72
CA ASN A 7 5.95 -9.39 -23.13
C ASN A 7 5.29 -8.17 -23.78
N PHE A 8 4.03 -7.91 -23.45
CA PHE A 8 3.33 -6.71 -23.90
C PHE A 8 4.02 -5.43 -23.39
N LEU A 9 4.36 -5.34 -22.10
CA LEU A 9 5.06 -4.17 -21.56
C LEU A 9 6.42 -3.96 -22.24
N LEU A 10 7.17 -5.04 -22.51
CA LEU A 10 8.41 -4.96 -23.29
C LEU A 10 8.17 -4.39 -24.69
N SER A 11 7.12 -4.84 -25.39
CA SER A 11 6.76 -4.30 -26.73
C SER A 11 6.32 -2.82 -26.64
N ALA A 12 5.76 -2.40 -25.51
CA ALA A 12 5.42 -1.01 -25.21
C ALA A 12 6.63 -0.17 -24.72
N LYS A 13 7.87 -0.63 -24.97
CA LYS A 13 9.14 0.03 -24.63
C LYS A 13 9.45 0.10 -23.13
N ALA A 14 8.86 -0.78 -22.31
CA ALA A 14 9.24 -0.90 -20.92
C ALA A 14 10.62 -1.56 -20.76
N THR A 15 11.39 -1.10 -19.78
CA THR A 15 12.64 -1.72 -19.33
C THR A 15 12.47 -2.23 -17.90
N PHE A 16 12.75 -3.50 -17.70
CA PHE A 16 12.69 -4.14 -16.37
C PHE A 16 14.05 -3.97 -15.67
N LYS A 17 14.12 -3.11 -14.67
CA LYS A 17 15.31 -2.92 -13.80
C LYS A 17 15.41 -3.99 -12.73
N SER A 18 14.27 -4.47 -12.25
CA SER A 18 14.10 -5.60 -11.32
C SER A 18 12.73 -6.23 -11.54
N GLU A 19 12.38 -7.24 -10.73
CA GLU A 19 11.02 -7.81 -10.74
C GLU A 19 9.92 -6.83 -10.33
N THR A 20 10.27 -5.82 -9.56
CA THR A 20 9.33 -4.82 -9.00
C THR A 20 9.52 -3.43 -9.56
N THR A 21 10.52 -3.21 -10.43
CA THR A 21 10.83 -1.89 -10.97
C THR A 21 10.85 -1.91 -12.49
N ILE A 22 9.90 -1.20 -13.08
CA ILE A 22 9.75 -1.02 -14.53
C ILE A 22 9.90 0.46 -14.85
N THR A 23 10.65 0.78 -15.91
CA THR A 23 10.86 2.14 -16.40
C THR A 23 10.51 2.25 -17.88
N PHE A 24 10.11 3.45 -18.32
CA PHE A 24 9.89 3.80 -19.71
C PHE A 24 10.81 4.98 -20.09
N THR A 25 11.34 4.98 -21.29
CA THR A 25 12.41 5.92 -21.72
C THR A 25 11.94 7.35 -21.93
N ASP A 26 10.67 7.57 -22.26
CA ASP A 26 10.13 8.88 -22.66
C ASP A 26 9.12 9.45 -21.64
N THR A 27 9.32 9.17 -20.36
CA THR A 27 8.34 9.58 -19.34
C THR A 27 8.65 10.95 -18.75
N THR A 28 7.68 11.85 -18.82
CA THR A 28 7.58 12.99 -17.89
C THR A 28 7.49 12.45 -16.46
N ILE A 29 8.20 13.08 -15.53
CA ILE A 29 8.30 12.62 -14.14
C ILE A 29 6.92 12.57 -13.47
N GLN A 30 6.02 13.49 -13.82
CA GLN A 30 4.64 13.58 -13.30
C GLN A 30 3.70 14.02 -14.44
N PRO A 31 3.19 13.08 -15.24
CA PRO A 31 2.22 13.43 -16.28
C PRO A 31 0.84 13.71 -15.69
N ASP A 32 0.03 14.56 -16.36
CA ASP A 32 -1.35 14.83 -15.96
C ASP A 32 -2.21 13.55 -15.95
N LYS A 33 -1.91 12.61 -16.85
CA LYS A 33 -2.56 11.30 -16.95
C LYS A 33 -1.50 10.21 -17.02
N ALA A 34 -1.34 9.46 -15.93
CA ALA A 34 -0.35 8.40 -15.81
C ALA A 34 -0.96 7.01 -15.94
N LEU A 35 -0.24 6.12 -16.60
CA LEU A 35 -0.54 4.70 -16.77
C LEU A 35 0.66 3.90 -16.25
N CYS A 36 0.53 3.28 -15.08
CA CYS A 36 1.64 2.70 -14.33
C CYS A 36 1.52 1.18 -14.19
N PRO A 37 2.55 0.38 -14.50
CA PRO A 37 2.55 -1.02 -14.08
C PRO A 37 2.68 -1.09 -12.55
N VAL A 38 1.83 -1.88 -11.89
CA VAL A 38 1.90 -2.11 -10.45
C VAL A 38 2.53 -3.48 -10.22
N THR A 39 3.80 -3.49 -9.84
CA THR A 39 4.64 -4.70 -9.84
C THR A 39 5.07 -5.18 -8.47
N TYR A 40 4.99 -4.32 -7.46
CA TYR A 40 5.38 -4.63 -6.09
C TYR A 40 4.25 -5.25 -5.27
N LEU A 41 3.02 -5.26 -5.79
CA LEU A 41 1.87 -5.94 -5.21
C LEU A 41 1.64 -7.29 -5.89
N GLY A 42 1.14 -8.25 -5.12
CA GLY A 42 0.66 -9.52 -5.60
C GLY A 42 -0.77 -9.77 -5.14
N ILE A 43 -1.34 -10.89 -5.53
CA ILE A 43 -2.76 -11.22 -5.31
C ILE A 43 -2.88 -12.61 -4.72
N ILE A 44 -3.51 -12.72 -3.55
CA ILE A 44 -4.02 -13.97 -3.01
C ILE A 44 -5.52 -14.01 -3.28
N LYS A 45 -5.99 -15.06 -3.95
CA LYS A 45 -7.40 -15.38 -4.12
C LYS A 45 -7.86 -16.29 -2.99
N ILE A 46 -8.97 -15.93 -2.35
CA ILE A 46 -9.61 -16.71 -1.30
C ILE A 46 -11.03 -17.05 -1.76
N SER A 47 -11.31 -18.34 -1.97
CA SER A 47 -12.55 -18.85 -2.54
C SER A 47 -13.17 -19.97 -1.67
N GLY A 48 -14.45 -20.24 -1.91
CA GLY A 48 -15.20 -21.28 -1.22
C GLY A 48 -16.24 -20.74 -0.24
N ASN A 49 -17.19 -21.60 0.14
CA ASN A 49 -18.36 -21.21 0.93
C ASN A 49 -18.02 -20.64 2.32
N ASP A 50 -16.89 -21.02 2.89
CA ASP A 50 -16.44 -20.53 4.19
C ASP A 50 -15.39 -19.41 4.10
N ALA A 51 -15.08 -18.89 2.89
CA ALA A 51 -14.05 -17.87 2.68
C ALA A 51 -14.32 -16.59 3.50
N ALA A 52 -15.55 -16.07 3.46
CA ALA A 52 -15.95 -14.90 4.23
C ALA A 52 -15.81 -15.13 5.75
N LYS A 53 -16.19 -16.30 6.24
CA LYS A 53 -16.10 -16.66 7.68
C LYS A 53 -14.64 -16.77 8.12
N LEU A 54 -13.78 -17.40 7.31
CA LEU A 54 -12.35 -17.50 7.60
C LEU A 54 -11.73 -16.08 7.66
N LEU A 55 -11.96 -15.25 6.65
CA LEU A 55 -11.44 -13.89 6.60
C LEU A 55 -11.94 -13.06 7.79
N GLN A 56 -13.24 -13.16 8.14
CA GLN A 56 -13.81 -12.40 9.26
C GLN A 56 -13.07 -12.66 10.59
N GLY A 57 -12.55 -13.87 10.80
CA GLY A 57 -11.77 -14.23 11.99
C GLY A 57 -10.28 -13.88 11.92
N GLN A 58 -9.77 -13.36 10.81
CA GLN A 58 -8.34 -13.13 10.62
C GLN A 58 -7.98 -11.66 10.35
N ILE A 59 -8.88 -10.87 9.74
CA ILE A 59 -8.61 -9.51 9.27
C ILE A 59 -9.20 -8.44 10.19
N THR A 60 -8.67 -7.22 10.14
CA THR A 60 -9.14 -6.10 10.96
C THR A 60 -10.41 -5.44 10.42
N CYS A 61 -10.57 -5.32 9.10
CA CYS A 61 -11.78 -4.79 8.48
C CYS A 61 -12.95 -5.79 8.54
N ASN A 62 -14.17 -5.30 8.38
CA ASN A 62 -15.36 -6.14 8.40
C ASN A 62 -15.69 -6.67 7.00
N ILE A 63 -15.69 -7.98 6.84
CA ILE A 63 -15.97 -8.64 5.55
C ILE A 63 -17.37 -8.31 5.01
N ASN A 64 -18.33 -8.01 5.89
CA ASN A 64 -19.70 -7.70 5.50
C ASN A 64 -19.87 -6.32 4.85
N ASP A 65 -18.86 -5.43 5.02
CA ASP A 65 -18.85 -4.10 4.41
C ASP A 65 -18.25 -4.13 2.99
N ILE A 66 -17.73 -5.28 2.56
CA ILE A 66 -17.09 -5.47 1.26
C ILE A 66 -18.10 -6.03 0.26
N SER A 67 -18.27 -5.35 -0.86
CA SER A 67 -19.22 -5.69 -1.92
C SER A 67 -18.59 -5.52 -3.30
N HIS A 68 -19.35 -5.78 -4.34
CA HIS A 68 -18.93 -5.50 -5.72
C HIS A 68 -18.71 -3.99 -6.01
N ALA A 69 -19.31 -3.12 -5.18
CA ALA A 69 -19.18 -1.67 -5.31
C ALA A 69 -18.23 -1.06 -4.28
N LYS A 70 -17.74 -1.84 -3.29
CA LYS A 70 -16.91 -1.33 -2.20
C LYS A 70 -15.87 -2.36 -1.78
N SER A 71 -14.60 -1.97 -1.83
CA SER A 71 -13.46 -2.69 -1.27
C SER A 71 -13.07 -2.08 0.10
N SER A 72 -12.10 -2.67 0.76
CA SER A 72 -11.57 -2.14 2.02
C SER A 72 -10.08 -2.40 2.13
N ILE A 73 -9.36 -1.44 2.69
CA ILE A 73 -8.03 -1.73 3.25
C ILE A 73 -8.21 -2.49 4.57
N GLY A 74 -7.21 -3.24 4.99
CA GLY A 74 -7.20 -3.93 6.27
C GLY A 74 -5.82 -4.45 6.63
N ALA A 75 -5.73 -5.11 7.78
CA ALA A 75 -4.52 -5.78 8.22
C ALA A 75 -4.77 -7.20 8.70
N LEU A 76 -3.77 -8.04 8.55
CA LEU A 76 -3.60 -9.31 9.27
C LEU A 76 -2.66 -9.05 10.45
N CYS A 77 -3.05 -9.49 11.63
CA CYS A 77 -2.27 -9.30 12.85
C CYS A 77 -1.80 -10.65 13.45
N ASN A 78 -0.72 -10.58 14.22
CA ASN A 78 -0.38 -11.66 15.14
C ASN A 78 -1.22 -11.55 16.44
N PRO A 79 -1.20 -12.54 17.35
CA PRO A 79 -1.95 -12.51 18.61
C PRO A 79 -1.61 -11.30 19.51
N LYS A 80 -0.44 -10.68 19.33
CA LYS A 80 -0.02 -9.47 20.06
C LYS A 80 -0.51 -8.17 19.38
N GLY A 81 -1.40 -8.23 18.39
CA GLY A 81 -1.94 -7.09 17.65
C GLY A 81 -0.94 -6.41 16.73
N ARG A 82 0.24 -7.02 16.46
CA ARG A 82 1.22 -6.49 15.52
C ARG A 82 0.84 -6.89 14.10
N VAL A 83 0.93 -5.92 13.18
CA VAL A 83 0.57 -6.10 11.78
C VAL A 83 1.59 -6.99 11.07
N LEU A 84 1.12 -8.09 10.50
CA LEU A 84 1.91 -8.98 9.65
C LEU A 84 1.94 -8.51 8.21
N SER A 85 0.80 -8.00 7.71
CA SER A 85 0.64 -7.39 6.41
C SER A 85 -0.57 -6.47 6.41
N THR A 86 -0.49 -5.38 5.69
CA THR A 86 -1.64 -4.63 5.21
C THR A 86 -2.04 -5.15 3.84
N PHE A 87 -3.30 -4.99 3.47
CA PHE A 87 -3.84 -5.45 2.19
C PHE A 87 -5.04 -4.60 1.77
N LEU A 88 -5.31 -4.58 0.47
CA LEU A 88 -6.59 -4.18 -0.10
C LEU A 88 -7.42 -5.44 -0.39
N LEU A 89 -8.65 -5.52 0.16
CA LEU A 89 -9.54 -6.66 -0.03
C LEU A 89 -10.70 -6.28 -0.95
N VAL A 90 -10.86 -7.03 -2.04
CA VAL A 90 -11.82 -6.77 -3.11
C VAL A 90 -12.70 -8.01 -3.30
N LYS A 91 -14.01 -7.80 -3.42
CA LYS A 91 -14.96 -8.86 -3.82
C LYS A 91 -14.84 -9.09 -5.33
N SER A 92 -14.75 -10.34 -5.76
CA SER A 92 -14.69 -10.73 -7.17
C SER A 92 -15.58 -11.94 -7.40
N ALA A 93 -16.74 -11.76 -8.02
CA ALA A 93 -17.82 -12.75 -8.02
C ALA A 93 -18.09 -13.24 -6.58
N ASP A 94 -18.01 -14.54 -6.32
CA ASP A 94 -18.20 -15.11 -4.98
C ASP A 94 -16.91 -15.16 -4.16
N ASP A 95 -15.76 -14.84 -4.76
CA ASP A 95 -14.44 -14.93 -4.17
C ASP A 95 -13.97 -13.58 -3.62
N PHE A 96 -12.83 -13.59 -2.91
CA PHE A 96 -12.11 -12.42 -2.46
C PHE A 96 -10.71 -12.38 -3.06
N LEU A 97 -10.28 -11.20 -3.50
CA LEU A 97 -8.92 -10.92 -3.90
C LEU A 97 -8.26 -10.05 -2.82
N MET A 98 -7.21 -10.56 -2.22
CA MET A 98 -6.38 -9.86 -1.24
C MET A 98 -5.12 -9.40 -1.96
N ILE A 99 -5.01 -8.08 -2.17
CA ILE A 99 -3.87 -7.43 -2.82
C ILE A 99 -2.93 -6.94 -1.72
N LEU A 100 -1.68 -7.35 -1.74
CA LEU A 100 -0.70 -7.04 -0.70
C LEU A 100 0.73 -7.00 -1.29
N PRO A 101 1.73 -6.49 -0.56
CA PRO A 101 3.11 -6.52 -1.01
C PRO A 101 3.59 -7.92 -1.37
N LYS A 102 4.25 -8.02 -2.54
CA LYS A 102 4.60 -9.29 -3.17
C LYS A 102 5.54 -10.15 -2.32
N ASP A 103 6.42 -9.51 -1.57
CA ASP A 103 7.38 -10.15 -0.67
C ASP A 103 6.73 -10.87 0.53
N LEU A 104 5.46 -10.55 0.83
CA LEU A 104 4.69 -11.19 1.90
C LEU A 104 3.70 -12.26 1.42
N ILE A 105 3.51 -12.44 0.11
CA ILE A 105 2.51 -13.37 -0.46
C ILE A 105 2.64 -14.78 0.14
N ASP A 106 3.82 -15.36 0.09
CA ASP A 106 4.03 -16.74 0.52
C ASP A 106 3.82 -16.94 2.03
N SER A 107 4.27 -15.98 2.83
CA SER A 107 4.13 -16.04 4.29
C SER A 107 2.67 -15.87 4.71
N ILE A 108 1.95 -14.93 4.08
CA ILE A 108 0.53 -14.67 4.37
C ILE A 108 -0.35 -15.80 3.85
N GLN A 109 -0.08 -16.34 2.66
CA GLN A 109 -0.79 -17.51 2.14
C GLN A 109 -0.65 -18.71 3.08
N LYS A 110 0.58 -19.07 3.48
CA LYS A 110 0.84 -20.16 4.43
C LYS A 110 0.13 -19.93 5.76
N ARG A 111 0.16 -18.70 6.27
CA ARG A 111 -0.52 -18.36 7.52
C ARG A 111 -2.04 -18.55 7.42
N LEU A 112 -2.68 -18.07 6.39
CA LEU A 112 -4.12 -18.23 6.20
C LEU A 112 -4.49 -19.71 6.04
N GLN A 113 -3.66 -20.49 5.34
CA GLN A 113 -3.85 -21.94 5.17
C GLN A 113 -3.88 -22.70 6.51
N MET A 114 -3.14 -22.27 7.53
CA MET A 114 -3.18 -22.90 8.87
C MET A 114 -4.55 -22.80 9.56
N TYR A 115 -5.39 -21.85 9.15
CA TYR A 115 -6.72 -21.63 9.73
C TYR A 115 -7.86 -22.29 8.94
N ILE A 116 -7.59 -22.91 7.78
CA ILE A 116 -8.62 -23.58 6.96
C ILE A 116 -9.24 -24.74 7.74
N LEU A 117 -8.43 -25.57 8.41
CA LEU A 117 -8.86 -26.76 9.16
C LEU A 117 -9.84 -27.64 8.35
N ARG A 118 -11.16 -27.57 8.68
CA ARG A 118 -12.24 -28.30 8.00
C ARG A 118 -13.14 -27.38 7.15
N SER A 119 -12.75 -26.12 6.96
CA SER A 119 -13.53 -25.14 6.21
C SER A 119 -13.42 -25.39 4.70
N ALA A 120 -14.50 -25.16 3.98
CA ALA A 120 -14.53 -25.23 2.51
C ALA A 120 -13.92 -23.93 1.92
N VAL A 121 -12.59 -23.82 1.97
CA VAL A 121 -11.82 -22.65 1.52
C VAL A 121 -10.62 -23.09 0.70
N THR A 122 -10.36 -22.42 -0.39
CA THR A 122 -9.14 -22.52 -1.19
C THR A 122 -8.42 -21.17 -1.17
N ILE A 123 -7.09 -21.20 -1.02
CA ILE A 123 -6.23 -20.01 -0.97
C ILE A 123 -5.10 -20.17 -1.99
N GLU A 124 -5.09 -19.33 -3.00
CA GLU A 124 -4.19 -19.44 -4.15
C GLU A 124 -3.48 -18.11 -4.41
N ASN A 125 -2.19 -18.20 -4.76
CA ASN A 125 -1.46 -17.05 -5.30
C ASN A 125 -1.85 -16.88 -6.78
N CYS A 126 -2.60 -15.81 -7.09
CA CYS A 126 -3.08 -15.48 -8.41
C CYS A 126 -2.28 -14.35 -9.10
N SER A 127 -1.09 -14.03 -8.61
CA SER A 127 -0.27 -12.93 -9.13
C SER A 127 0.20 -13.12 -10.59
N GLU A 128 0.07 -14.35 -11.11
CA GLU A 128 0.37 -14.64 -12.53
C GLU A 128 -0.89 -14.80 -13.39
N GLN A 129 -2.06 -15.00 -12.78
CA GLN A 129 -3.34 -15.10 -13.48
C GLN A 129 -4.00 -13.72 -13.71
N LEU A 130 -3.64 -12.74 -12.88
CA LEU A 130 -4.16 -11.39 -12.95
C LEU A 130 -3.03 -10.37 -13.09
N SER A 131 -3.30 -9.30 -13.81
CA SER A 131 -2.40 -8.17 -13.99
C SER A 131 -2.89 -6.98 -13.20
N LEU A 132 -1.94 -6.25 -12.60
CA LEU A 132 -2.19 -5.00 -11.87
C LEU A 132 -1.55 -3.83 -12.62
N PHE A 133 -2.33 -2.79 -12.85
CA PHE A 133 -1.81 -1.51 -13.31
C PHE A 133 -2.63 -0.36 -12.75
N GLY A 134 -2.05 0.82 -12.69
CA GLY A 134 -2.65 2.01 -12.13
C GLY A 134 -2.97 3.07 -13.19
N LEU A 135 -4.09 3.73 -13.01
CA LEU A 135 -4.49 4.95 -13.69
C LEU A 135 -4.46 6.10 -12.69
N ASN A 136 -3.82 7.20 -13.05
CA ASN A 136 -3.85 8.40 -12.26
C ASN A 136 -4.16 9.62 -13.14
N VAL A 137 -5.05 10.48 -12.67
CA VAL A 137 -5.31 11.79 -13.24
C VAL A 137 -5.02 12.83 -12.17
N ALA A 138 -3.98 13.62 -12.38
CA ALA A 138 -3.68 14.74 -11.53
C ALA A 138 -4.83 15.76 -11.57
N ASN A 139 -5.14 16.39 -10.42
CA ASN A 139 -6.18 17.43 -10.32
C ASN A 139 -7.59 16.98 -10.78
N ASN A 140 -8.03 15.80 -10.34
CA ASN A 140 -9.39 15.36 -10.58
C ASN A 140 -10.41 16.25 -9.84
N PRO A 141 -11.37 16.90 -10.54
CA PRO A 141 -12.39 17.74 -9.89
C PRO A 141 -13.52 16.94 -9.22
N TYR A 142 -13.55 15.61 -9.39
CA TYR A 142 -14.61 14.76 -8.86
C TYR A 142 -14.17 14.14 -7.54
N ASP A 143 -15.00 14.29 -6.52
CA ASP A 143 -14.83 13.58 -5.25
C ASP A 143 -15.37 12.15 -5.41
N ILE A 144 -14.47 11.19 -5.60
CA ILE A 144 -14.81 9.79 -5.74
C ILE A 144 -14.53 9.09 -4.40
N GLU A 145 -15.51 8.39 -3.85
CA GLU A 145 -15.35 7.69 -2.56
C GLU A 145 -14.12 6.76 -2.57
N ARG A 146 -13.29 6.87 -1.53
CA ARG A 146 -12.13 5.99 -1.35
C ARG A 146 -12.60 4.55 -1.23
N PHE A 147 -11.87 3.65 -1.89
CA PHE A 147 -12.17 2.21 -1.97
C PHE A 147 -13.48 1.86 -2.68
N SER A 148 -14.17 2.83 -3.33
CA SER A 148 -15.24 2.50 -4.27
C SER A 148 -14.70 1.61 -5.40
N THR A 149 -15.53 0.67 -5.83
CA THR A 149 -15.13 -0.38 -6.78
C THR A 149 -16.13 -0.44 -7.94
N THR A 150 -15.63 -0.51 -9.15
CA THR A 150 -16.41 -0.78 -10.35
C THR A 150 -15.97 -2.09 -10.95
N GLN A 151 -16.92 -2.93 -11.35
CA GLN A 151 -16.64 -4.25 -11.92
C GLN A 151 -17.38 -4.42 -13.26
N THR A 152 -16.61 -4.82 -14.27
CA THR A 152 -17.06 -5.21 -15.58
C THR A 152 -16.31 -6.50 -15.96
N ASP A 153 -15.60 -6.56 -17.07
CA ASP A 153 -14.58 -7.56 -17.41
C ASP A 153 -13.23 -7.34 -16.73
N TYR A 154 -13.14 -6.27 -15.93
CA TYR A 154 -12.06 -5.94 -15.02
C TYR A 154 -12.60 -5.30 -13.74
N ILE A 155 -11.77 -5.17 -12.73
CA ILE A 155 -12.09 -4.49 -11.48
C ILE A 155 -11.26 -3.22 -11.40
N SER A 156 -11.90 -2.09 -11.11
CA SER A 156 -11.26 -0.80 -10.82
C SER A 156 -11.55 -0.41 -9.38
N VAL A 157 -10.51 -0.09 -8.61
CA VAL A 157 -10.63 0.37 -7.22
C VAL A 157 -10.04 1.77 -7.09
N ASN A 158 -10.82 2.71 -6.56
CA ASN A 158 -10.37 4.07 -6.29
C ASN A 158 -9.59 4.12 -4.97
N LEU A 159 -8.29 4.48 -4.99
CA LEU A 159 -7.45 4.51 -3.79
C LEU A 159 -7.37 5.89 -3.14
N CYS A 160 -7.50 6.97 -3.91
CA CYS A 160 -7.38 8.33 -3.42
C CYS A 160 -8.48 9.22 -4.00
N PRO A 161 -9.33 9.85 -3.16
CA PRO A 161 -10.42 10.73 -3.62
C PRO A 161 -9.95 11.98 -4.34
N SER A 162 -8.92 12.65 -3.79
CA SER A 162 -8.42 13.94 -4.30
C SER A 162 -7.62 13.82 -5.61
N GLN A 163 -7.13 12.61 -5.90
CA GLN A 163 -6.47 12.26 -7.16
C GLN A 163 -7.20 11.04 -7.70
N GLN A 164 -7.58 11.04 -8.95
CA GLN A 164 -8.17 9.84 -9.54
C GLN A 164 -7.08 8.76 -9.66
N GLN A 165 -6.77 8.12 -8.53
CA GLN A 165 -5.83 7.03 -8.43
C GLN A 165 -6.60 5.71 -8.41
N GLN A 166 -6.69 5.06 -9.56
CA GLN A 166 -7.45 3.82 -9.75
C GLN A 166 -6.53 2.64 -9.97
N LEU A 167 -6.62 1.63 -9.10
CA LEU A 167 -5.98 0.34 -9.30
C LEU A 167 -6.86 -0.55 -10.17
N ILE A 168 -6.32 -0.99 -11.30
CA ILE A 168 -7.00 -1.92 -12.23
C ILE A 168 -6.48 -3.33 -11.99
N ILE A 169 -7.42 -4.25 -11.84
CA ILE A 169 -7.20 -5.69 -11.67
C ILE A 169 -7.89 -6.39 -12.84
N ALA A 170 -7.14 -7.03 -13.71
CA ALA A 170 -7.70 -7.65 -14.91
C ALA A 170 -6.94 -8.92 -15.31
N LYS A 171 -7.60 -9.80 -16.07
CA LYS A 171 -6.87 -10.86 -16.79
C LYS A 171 -5.89 -10.22 -17.77
N PRO A 172 -4.75 -10.88 -18.08
CA PRO A 172 -3.71 -10.31 -18.95
C PRO A 172 -4.24 -9.78 -20.27
N GLU A 173 -5.14 -10.53 -20.94
CA GLU A 173 -5.76 -10.12 -22.20
C GLU A 173 -6.57 -8.83 -22.10
N SER A 174 -7.37 -8.69 -21.04
CA SER A 174 -8.16 -7.48 -20.76
C SER A 174 -7.25 -6.33 -20.36
N ALA A 175 -6.21 -6.59 -19.56
CA ALA A 175 -5.22 -5.59 -19.17
C ALA A 175 -4.51 -5.00 -20.38
N ILE A 176 -4.10 -5.82 -21.36
CA ILE A 176 -3.47 -5.38 -22.60
C ILE A 176 -4.42 -4.49 -23.42
N LYS A 177 -5.68 -4.88 -23.57
CA LYS A 177 -6.68 -4.09 -24.31
C LYS A 177 -6.93 -2.75 -23.64
N LEU A 178 -7.13 -2.75 -22.31
CA LEU A 178 -7.36 -1.54 -21.52
C LEU A 178 -6.15 -0.60 -21.57
N TRP A 179 -4.96 -1.11 -21.34
CA TRP A 179 -3.72 -0.32 -21.43
C TRP A 179 -3.58 0.35 -22.80
N THR A 180 -3.80 -0.41 -23.87
CA THR A 180 -3.73 0.11 -25.25
C THR A 180 -4.76 1.22 -25.45
N HIS A 181 -6.01 1.00 -25.07
CA HIS A 181 -7.09 1.99 -25.16
C HIS A 181 -6.74 3.28 -24.39
N TYR A 182 -6.34 3.16 -23.11
CA TYR A 182 -5.96 4.34 -22.31
C TYR A 182 -4.79 5.11 -22.90
N ASN A 183 -3.78 4.41 -23.41
CA ASN A 183 -2.60 5.05 -24.00
C ASN A 183 -2.90 5.72 -25.35
N THR A 184 -3.67 5.10 -26.23
CA THR A 184 -3.88 5.57 -27.62
C THR A 184 -5.07 6.51 -27.76
N GLU A 185 -6.16 6.30 -27.01
CA GLU A 185 -7.43 6.99 -27.24
C GLU A 185 -7.74 8.05 -26.18
N THR A 186 -7.23 7.88 -24.93
CA THR A 186 -7.60 8.78 -23.82
C THR A 186 -6.43 9.65 -23.33
N GLY A 187 -5.26 9.50 -23.92
CA GLY A 187 -4.10 10.34 -23.69
C GLY A 187 -3.30 10.04 -22.43
N PHE A 188 -3.54 8.91 -21.76
CA PHE A 188 -2.68 8.46 -20.68
C PHE A 188 -1.28 8.11 -21.18
N LYS A 189 -0.26 8.40 -20.38
CA LYS A 189 1.14 8.14 -20.73
C LYS A 189 1.71 7.00 -19.87
N PRO A 190 2.34 5.99 -20.49
CA PRO A 190 3.10 4.97 -19.76
C PRO A 190 4.10 5.65 -18.83
N THR A 191 4.12 5.27 -17.57
CA THR A 191 4.93 5.89 -16.52
C THR A 191 5.57 4.80 -15.66
N ASN A 192 6.70 5.12 -15.04
CA ASN A 192 7.48 4.17 -14.26
C ASN A 192 6.67 3.57 -13.09
N SER A 193 6.90 2.32 -12.76
CA SER A 193 6.24 1.65 -11.63
C SER A 193 6.47 2.37 -10.28
N ASN A 194 7.61 3.04 -10.14
CA ASN A 194 7.92 3.83 -8.95
C ASN A 194 7.02 5.06 -8.80
N TYR A 195 6.47 5.61 -9.89
CA TYR A 195 5.51 6.69 -9.78
C TYR A 195 4.22 6.25 -9.09
N TRP A 196 3.75 5.02 -9.34
CA TRP A 196 2.60 4.48 -8.61
C TRP A 196 2.87 4.31 -7.12
N ARG A 197 4.06 3.81 -6.76
CA ARG A 197 4.49 3.74 -5.35
C ARG A 197 4.52 5.10 -4.68
N TYR A 198 4.97 6.13 -5.40
CA TYR A 198 4.96 7.49 -4.92
C TYR A 198 3.54 8.02 -4.69
N LEU A 199 2.59 7.69 -5.58
CA LEU A 199 1.18 8.03 -5.40
C LEU A 199 0.57 7.33 -4.19
N ASP A 200 0.86 6.05 -3.96
CA ASP A 200 0.42 5.33 -2.76
C ASP A 200 0.96 5.97 -1.47
N LEU A 201 2.23 6.41 -1.51
CA LEU A 201 2.86 7.12 -0.41
C LEU A 201 2.13 8.44 -0.12
N LEU A 202 1.85 9.25 -1.14
CA LEU A 202 1.10 10.51 -1.01
C LEU A 202 -0.36 10.29 -0.56
N ALA A 203 -0.97 9.19 -0.95
CA ALA A 203 -2.32 8.80 -0.53
C ALA A 203 -2.37 8.23 0.90
N GLY A 204 -1.22 8.09 1.56
CA GLY A 204 -1.12 7.52 2.90
C GLY A 204 -1.45 6.03 2.98
N ILE A 205 -1.28 5.27 1.89
CA ILE A 205 -1.52 3.82 1.88
C ILE A 205 -0.34 3.10 2.56
N PRO A 206 -0.53 2.52 3.75
CA PRO A 206 0.58 2.00 4.55
C PRO A 206 0.90 0.54 4.18
N TRP A 207 1.56 0.33 3.06
CA TRP A 207 2.02 -1.01 2.69
C TRP A 207 3.11 -1.52 3.64
N ILE A 208 2.81 -2.61 4.38
CA ILE A 208 3.79 -3.34 5.20
C ILE A 208 4.56 -4.32 4.31
N THR A 209 5.89 -4.27 4.40
CA THR A 209 6.81 -5.19 3.71
C THR A 209 7.44 -6.17 4.70
N SER A 210 8.24 -7.11 4.22
CA SER A 210 9.02 -8.02 5.05
C SER A 210 9.96 -7.32 6.05
N GLU A 211 10.39 -6.09 5.75
CA GLU A 211 11.28 -5.28 6.59
C GLU A 211 10.54 -4.56 7.73
N THR A 212 9.22 -4.40 7.60
CA THR A 212 8.38 -3.65 8.57
C THR A 212 7.27 -4.51 9.20
N THR A 213 7.21 -5.81 8.85
CA THR A 213 6.28 -6.76 9.47
C THR A 213 6.50 -6.85 10.99
N GLU A 214 5.42 -6.96 11.76
CA GLU A 214 5.38 -7.02 13.23
C GLU A 214 5.89 -5.77 13.99
N GLU A 215 6.24 -4.68 13.30
CA GLU A 215 6.74 -3.46 13.95
C GLU A 215 5.60 -2.59 14.52
N PHE A 216 4.43 -2.58 13.89
CA PHE A 216 3.35 -1.64 14.19
C PHE A 216 2.05 -2.33 14.57
N ILE A 217 1.17 -1.62 15.29
CA ILE A 217 -0.25 -2.00 15.43
C ILE A 217 -1.07 -1.22 14.37
N PRO A 218 -2.29 -1.68 14.01
CA PRO A 218 -3.08 -1.06 12.93
C PRO A 218 -3.33 0.44 13.09
N GLN A 219 -3.58 0.92 14.31
CA GLN A 219 -3.81 2.35 14.57
C GLN A 219 -2.57 3.23 14.34
N MET A 220 -1.37 2.67 14.51
CA MET A 220 -0.13 3.41 14.21
C MET A 220 0.08 3.65 12.71
N LEU A 221 -0.68 2.93 11.88
CA LEU A 221 -0.69 3.03 10.42
C LEU A 221 -1.90 3.82 9.91
N ASN A 222 -2.64 4.51 10.79
CA ASN A 222 -3.87 5.24 10.51
C ASN A 222 -4.94 4.38 9.80
N LEU A 223 -4.93 3.05 10.02
CA LEU A 223 -5.90 2.15 9.40
C LEU A 223 -7.33 2.37 9.90
N ASP A 224 -7.51 2.93 11.07
CA ASP A 224 -8.82 3.36 11.60
C ASP A 224 -9.39 4.54 10.78
N GLU A 225 -8.59 5.54 10.45
CA GLU A 225 -8.99 6.67 9.61
C GLU A 225 -9.27 6.25 8.16
N LEU A 226 -8.55 5.23 7.68
CA LEU A 226 -8.80 4.61 6.37
C LEU A 226 -9.99 3.64 6.36
N GLY A 227 -10.70 3.46 7.50
CA GLY A 227 -11.80 2.50 7.61
C GLY A 227 -11.36 1.03 7.61
N GLY A 228 -10.07 0.77 7.79
CA GLY A 228 -9.48 -0.57 7.76
C GLY A 228 -9.59 -1.37 9.07
N ILE A 229 -10.23 -0.81 10.10
CA ILE A 229 -10.45 -1.46 11.40
C ILE A 229 -11.94 -1.42 11.73
N SER A 230 -12.54 -2.58 12.01
CA SER A 230 -13.88 -2.64 12.57
C SER A 230 -13.79 -2.99 14.06
N TYR A 231 -14.39 -2.14 14.89
CA TYR A 231 -14.49 -2.34 16.35
C TYR A 231 -15.79 -3.03 16.77
N THR A 232 -16.74 -3.20 15.83
CA THR A 232 -18.09 -3.76 16.08
C THR A 232 -18.28 -5.16 15.51
N LYS A 233 -17.34 -5.66 14.70
CA LYS A 233 -17.37 -7.04 14.17
C LYS A 233 -17.03 -8.07 15.25
N GLY A 234 -17.26 -9.35 14.95
CA GLY A 234 -16.84 -10.47 15.80
C GLY A 234 -15.32 -10.58 15.98
N CYS A 235 -14.89 -11.53 16.82
CA CYS A 235 -13.49 -11.71 17.19
C CYS A 235 -12.59 -12.03 15.98
N TYR A 236 -11.37 -11.48 16.01
CA TYR A 236 -10.30 -11.77 15.05
C TYR A 236 -8.93 -11.81 15.74
N THR A 237 -7.94 -12.41 15.09
CA THR A 237 -6.59 -12.53 15.65
C THR A 237 -5.97 -11.16 15.95
N GLY A 238 -5.56 -10.92 17.20
CA GLY A 238 -4.94 -9.68 17.68
C GLY A 238 -5.93 -8.59 18.12
N GLN A 239 -7.24 -8.84 18.04
CA GLN A 239 -8.29 -7.87 18.38
C GLN A 239 -8.16 -7.28 19.79
N GLU A 240 -7.75 -8.08 20.79
CA GLU A 240 -7.66 -7.62 22.18
C GLU A 240 -6.80 -6.35 22.30
N ILE A 241 -5.61 -6.35 21.69
CA ILE A 241 -4.69 -5.21 21.75
C ILE A 241 -5.22 -4.04 20.91
N VAL A 242 -5.79 -4.33 19.73
CA VAL A 242 -6.38 -3.30 18.84
C VAL A 242 -7.57 -2.62 19.52
N ALA A 243 -8.49 -3.38 20.09
CA ALA A 243 -9.64 -2.85 20.81
C ALA A 243 -9.24 -2.11 22.10
N ARG A 244 -8.29 -2.66 22.87
CA ARG A 244 -7.78 -1.99 24.07
C ARG A 244 -7.16 -0.62 23.74
N THR A 245 -6.41 -0.51 22.66
CA THR A 245 -5.83 0.75 22.23
C THR A 245 -6.91 1.78 21.87
N HIS A 246 -8.01 1.35 21.27
CA HIS A 246 -9.13 2.20 20.90
C HIS A 246 -9.95 2.66 22.11
N TYR A 247 -10.36 1.73 23.00
CA TYR A 247 -11.31 2.03 24.09
C TYR A 247 -10.65 2.54 25.38
N LEU A 248 -9.43 2.13 25.68
CA LEU A 248 -8.75 2.41 26.95
C LEU A 248 -7.50 3.30 26.78
N GLY A 249 -7.21 3.76 25.58
CA GLY A 249 -6.06 4.61 25.31
C GLY A 249 -6.16 5.32 23.97
N LYS A 250 -5.03 5.89 23.56
CA LYS A 250 -4.81 6.40 22.20
C LYS A 250 -3.51 5.77 21.67
N ALA A 251 -3.44 5.52 20.40
CA ALA A 251 -2.18 5.16 19.79
C ALA A 251 -1.17 6.30 20.03
N LYS A 252 -0.06 5.97 20.68
CA LYS A 252 1.00 6.97 20.97
C LYS A 252 1.83 7.31 19.73
N ARG A 253 1.55 6.68 18.60
CA ARG A 253 2.22 6.87 17.30
C ARG A 253 1.17 6.90 16.21
N ALA A 254 1.43 7.67 15.16
CA ALA A 254 0.59 7.77 13.97
C ALA A 254 1.47 7.87 12.72
N LEU A 255 0.85 7.68 11.56
CA LEU A 255 1.50 7.77 10.26
C LEU A 255 1.52 9.23 9.80
N PHE A 256 2.68 9.69 9.36
CA PHE A 256 2.91 11.03 8.85
C PHE A 256 3.63 11.00 7.51
N LEU A 257 3.35 12.00 6.70
CA LEU A 257 4.11 12.30 5.49
C LEU A 257 5.28 13.21 5.86
N ALA A 258 6.49 12.85 5.44
CA ALA A 258 7.71 13.59 5.72
C ALA A 258 8.63 13.63 4.51
N GLU A 259 9.61 14.54 4.55
CA GLU A 259 10.66 14.63 3.54
C GLU A 259 12.04 14.86 4.16
N CYS A 260 13.08 14.48 3.42
CA CYS A 260 14.47 14.83 3.72
C CYS A 260 15.27 15.02 2.42
N GLN A 261 16.48 15.56 2.56
CA GLN A 261 17.46 15.61 1.48
C GLN A 261 18.54 14.55 1.76
N SER A 262 18.68 13.58 0.88
CA SER A 262 19.66 12.49 1.05
C SER A 262 20.16 11.97 -0.29
N THR A 263 21.40 11.49 -0.33
CA THR A 263 21.97 10.75 -1.46
C THR A 263 21.33 9.37 -1.60
N ASP A 264 21.06 8.73 -0.46
CA ASP A 264 20.47 7.40 -0.42
C ASP A 264 19.03 7.47 0.09
N THR A 265 18.16 6.64 -0.46
CA THR A 265 16.78 6.50 0.05
C THR A 265 16.81 5.84 1.42
N PRO A 266 16.28 6.49 2.48
CA PRO A 266 16.22 5.89 3.81
C PRO A 266 15.51 4.52 3.76
N PRO A 267 16.16 3.44 4.22
CA PRO A 267 15.54 2.11 4.20
C PRO A 267 14.30 2.03 5.09
N PRO A 268 13.35 1.13 4.79
CA PRO A 268 12.27 0.81 5.72
C PRO A 268 12.82 0.41 7.10
N ASN A 269 12.06 0.70 8.16
CA ASN A 269 12.41 0.47 9.56
C ASN A 269 13.61 1.30 10.08
N SER A 270 14.16 2.23 9.28
CA SER A 270 15.18 3.18 9.76
C SER A 270 14.64 4.04 10.89
N SER A 271 15.48 4.28 11.88
CA SER A 271 15.14 5.07 13.07
C SER A 271 15.31 6.57 12.83
N ILE A 272 14.34 7.34 13.30
CA ILE A 272 14.33 8.81 13.29
C ILE A 272 14.35 9.28 14.75
N TYR A 273 15.18 10.27 15.03
CA TYR A 273 15.44 10.82 16.37
C TYR A 273 14.99 12.28 16.44
N SER A 274 14.84 12.79 17.65
CA SER A 274 14.64 14.23 17.90
C SER A 274 15.88 14.83 18.49
N LEU A 275 16.26 16.01 18.01
CA LEU A 275 17.31 16.84 18.63
C LEU A 275 16.82 17.55 19.89
N ASP A 276 15.52 17.59 20.12
CA ASP A 276 14.90 18.28 21.27
C ASP A 276 14.91 17.42 22.55
N THR A 277 15.36 16.17 22.46
CA THR A 277 15.39 15.25 23.59
C THR A 277 16.81 14.78 23.86
N ASP A 278 17.22 14.77 25.15
CA ASP A 278 18.51 14.24 25.58
C ASP A 278 18.58 12.70 25.54
N THR A 279 17.56 12.04 25.02
CA THR A 279 17.50 10.57 24.93
C THR A 279 17.96 10.07 23.57
N ASP A 280 18.80 9.04 23.58
CA ASP A 280 19.20 8.30 22.36
C ASP A 280 18.12 7.33 21.88
N GLN A 281 16.84 7.65 22.15
CA GLN A 281 15.70 6.82 21.80
C GLN A 281 15.06 7.31 20.50
N ALA A 282 14.86 6.39 19.54
CA ALA A 282 14.13 6.70 18.31
C ALA A 282 12.68 7.04 18.61
N ILE A 283 12.22 8.17 18.11
CA ILE A 283 10.82 8.63 18.25
C ILE A 283 9.96 8.31 17.01
N ALA A 284 10.59 8.02 15.87
CA ALA A 284 9.89 7.57 14.68
C ALA A 284 10.66 6.48 13.94
N LYS A 285 9.95 5.80 13.02
CA LYS A 285 10.50 4.82 12.09
C LYS A 285 10.00 5.09 10.68
N VAL A 286 10.87 4.92 9.71
CA VAL A 286 10.50 4.97 8.29
C VAL A 286 9.67 3.73 7.96
N LEU A 287 8.44 3.92 7.45
CA LEU A 287 7.65 2.85 6.89
C LEU A 287 8.06 2.57 5.44
N PHE A 288 8.18 3.64 4.67
CA PHE A 288 8.55 3.60 3.27
C PHE A 288 9.08 4.96 2.81
N ALA A 289 10.08 4.99 1.93
CA ALA A 289 10.66 6.21 1.38
C ALA A 289 10.91 6.07 -0.12
N MET A 290 10.81 7.18 -0.83
CA MET A 290 11.08 7.25 -2.27
C MET A 290 11.69 8.58 -2.70
N PRO A 291 12.58 8.57 -3.71
CA PRO A 291 13.06 9.79 -4.33
C PRO A 291 11.94 10.46 -5.16
N THR A 292 11.85 11.78 -5.09
CA THR A 292 10.88 12.57 -5.88
C THR A 292 11.39 12.94 -7.27
N SER A 293 12.69 12.79 -7.51
CA SER A 293 13.35 13.08 -8.78
C SER A 293 14.36 11.99 -9.14
N ALA A 294 14.76 11.94 -10.39
CA ALA A 294 15.87 11.07 -10.79
C ALA A 294 17.17 11.58 -10.19
N GLN A 295 17.95 10.68 -9.59
CA GLN A 295 19.25 11.01 -9.03
C GLN A 295 20.25 11.31 -10.15
N THR A 296 20.90 12.46 -10.08
CA THR A 296 21.98 12.86 -10.96
C THR A 296 23.21 13.20 -10.10
N ASN A 297 24.34 12.61 -10.42
CA ASN A 297 25.67 13.01 -9.89
C ASN A 297 25.93 12.86 -8.37
N ASN A 298 25.38 11.85 -7.68
CA ASN A 298 25.58 11.64 -6.24
C ASN A 298 25.27 12.87 -5.34
N GLU A 299 24.50 13.82 -5.81
CA GLU A 299 24.02 14.93 -5.00
C GLU A 299 22.81 14.49 -4.15
N PRO A 300 22.62 15.05 -2.95
CA PRO A 300 21.41 14.82 -2.18
C PRO A 300 20.17 15.25 -2.97
N ILE A 301 19.19 14.34 -3.05
CA ILE A 301 17.90 14.62 -3.68
C ILE A 301 16.79 14.53 -2.65
N LYS A 302 15.67 15.14 -2.96
CA LYS A 302 14.48 15.10 -2.12
C LYS A 302 13.92 13.68 -2.06
N GLN A 303 13.81 13.15 -0.84
CA GLN A 303 13.14 11.90 -0.52
C GLN A 303 11.81 12.20 0.17
N THR A 304 10.72 11.60 -0.29
CA THR A 304 9.43 11.66 0.40
C THR A 304 9.21 10.34 1.13
N MET A 305 8.69 10.40 2.35
CA MET A 305 8.59 9.26 3.25
C MET A 305 7.24 9.19 3.94
N LEU A 306 6.75 7.96 4.17
CA LEU A 306 5.81 7.68 5.24
C LEU A 306 6.59 7.26 6.48
N ILE A 307 6.35 7.93 7.60
CA ILE A 307 6.99 7.63 8.88
C ILE A 307 5.95 7.38 9.97
N VAL A 308 6.22 6.45 10.87
CA VAL A 308 5.42 6.22 12.06
C VAL A 308 6.06 6.96 13.22
N LEU A 309 5.48 8.09 13.60
CA LEU A 309 6.03 9.05 14.57
C LEU A 309 5.25 9.01 15.88
N GLN A 310 5.94 9.16 17.00
CA GLN A 310 5.33 9.34 18.31
C GLN A 310 4.60 10.69 18.37
N VAL A 311 3.30 10.65 18.67
CA VAL A 311 2.46 11.85 18.79
C VAL A 311 2.63 12.43 20.21
N ALA A 312 3.01 13.71 20.31
CA ALA A 312 3.01 14.48 21.54
C ALA A 312 2.25 15.78 21.32
N GLU A 313 1.45 16.19 22.32
CA GLU A 313 0.71 17.44 22.27
C GLU A 313 1.69 18.63 22.20
N ASN A 314 1.50 19.51 21.22
CA ASN A 314 2.31 20.73 20.99
C ASN A 314 3.82 20.50 20.70
N ALA A 315 4.20 19.36 20.16
CA ALA A 315 5.60 19.11 19.82
C ALA A 315 6.01 19.78 18.51
N ASN A 316 6.93 20.72 18.59
CA ASN A 316 7.81 21.03 17.44
C ASN A 316 8.86 19.95 17.37
N TYR A 317 8.92 19.23 16.26
CA TYR A 317 9.87 18.13 16.09
C TYR A 317 11.07 18.59 15.26
N ASN A 318 12.28 18.65 15.88
CA ASN A 318 13.55 18.72 15.15
C ASN A 318 14.00 17.30 14.83
N LEU A 319 13.43 16.73 13.77
CA LEU A 319 13.65 15.33 13.40
C LEU A 319 14.93 15.17 12.59
N ILE A 320 15.67 14.09 12.88
CA ILE A 320 16.87 13.71 12.14
C ILE A 320 16.97 12.20 11.90
N ILE A 321 17.61 11.83 10.81
CA ILE A 321 18.19 10.50 10.60
C ILE A 321 19.69 10.62 10.97
N LYS A 322 20.18 9.74 11.83
CA LYS A 322 21.59 9.69 12.23
C LYS A 322 22.44 9.15 11.08
N SER A 323 23.28 10.01 10.53
CA SER A 323 24.25 9.76 9.46
C SER A 323 25.36 10.79 9.57
N GLU A 324 26.38 10.70 8.76
CA GLU A 324 27.45 11.71 8.64
C GLU A 324 27.44 12.30 7.22
N PRO A 325 26.95 13.55 7.04
CA PRO A 325 26.33 14.44 8.03
C PRO A 325 24.92 14.02 8.46
N LEU A 326 24.40 14.57 9.59
CA LEU A 326 23.01 14.38 10.02
C LEU A 326 22.03 14.81 8.93
N ILE A 327 20.97 14.04 8.72
CA ILE A 327 19.94 14.34 7.73
C ILE A 327 18.69 14.87 8.45
N PRO A 328 18.36 16.17 8.29
CA PRO A 328 17.12 16.75 8.80
C PRO A 328 15.90 16.13 8.10
N VAL A 329 14.82 15.91 8.88
CA VAL A 329 13.55 15.40 8.41
C VAL A 329 12.44 16.42 8.71
N THR A 330 11.67 16.78 7.70
CA THR A 330 10.57 17.75 7.80
C THR A 330 9.23 17.05 7.61
N LEU A 331 8.26 17.32 8.49
CA LEU A 331 6.88 16.84 8.31
C LEU A 331 6.18 17.68 7.25
N LEU A 332 5.42 17.05 6.36
CA LEU A 332 4.67 17.71 5.29
C LEU A 332 3.20 17.96 5.64
N ALA A 333 2.65 17.20 6.56
CA ALA A 333 1.28 17.33 7.05
C ALA A 333 1.22 17.01 8.53
N GLU A 334 0.22 17.55 9.24
CA GLU A 334 0.01 17.30 10.67
C GLU A 334 -0.38 15.83 10.96
N SER A 335 -1.13 15.18 10.05
CA SER A 335 -1.40 13.73 9.97
C SER A 335 -2.01 13.42 8.61
N LEU A 336 -1.91 12.17 8.17
CA LEU A 336 -2.54 11.69 6.95
C LEU A 336 -3.95 11.17 7.24
#